data_d25e4cd569d4cd0a1b7512768b13d7b5
#
_entry.id   d25e4cd569d4cd0a1b7512768b13d7b5
#
_cell.length_a   1.000
_cell.length_b   1.000
_cell.length_c   1.000
_cell.angle_alpha   90.00
_cell.angle_beta   90.00
_cell.angle_gamma   90.00
#
_symmetry.space_group_name_H-M   'P 1'
#
loop_
_entity.id
_entity.type
_entity.pdbx_description
1 polymer ?
#
loop_
_entity_poly.entity_id
_entity_poly.type
_entity_poly.pdbx_seq_one_letter_code
_entity_poly.pdbx_strand_id
1 'polypeptide(L)'
;MREYLVNTARSLIFSTALPPLSAMWSRRAFELSLGMDSRRSRLKALGRRLSGWLGTETDSHIQAFMVGDPKKAVALSQELRRRGLQVLPIRTPTVPPGTERLRLSLSAAMTEADIDKLGHALKELK
;
A
#
# COMPACT_ATOMS: atom_id res chain seq x y z
N MET A 1 18.14 -2.82 26.89
CA MET A 1 17.92 -2.10 25.60
C MET A 1 16.89 -0.97 25.70
N ARG A 2 15.66 -1.20 26.22
CA ARG A 2 14.61 -0.16 26.34
C ARG A 2 15.07 1.08 27.11
N GLU A 3 15.63 0.91 28.31
CA GLU A 3 16.11 2.03 29.16
C GLU A 3 17.25 2.81 28.51
N TYR A 4 18.15 2.11 27.82
CA TYR A 4 19.21 2.75 27.04
C TYR A 4 18.62 3.64 25.92
N LEU A 5 17.64 3.14 25.16
CA LEU A 5 17.00 3.91 24.09
C LEU A 5 16.23 5.13 24.60
N VAL A 6 15.55 5.01 25.75
CA VAL A 6 14.82 6.13 26.37
C VAL A 6 15.77 7.27 26.72
N ASN A 7 16.99 6.96 27.14
CA ASN A 7 17.97 7.96 27.59
C ASN A 7 18.94 8.45 26.51
N THR A 8 19.04 7.77 25.36
CA THR A 8 20.05 8.08 24.33
C THR A 8 19.50 8.34 22.94
N ALA A 9 18.30 7.80 22.61
CA ALA A 9 17.71 8.04 21.30
C ALA A 9 17.21 9.49 21.19
N ARG A 10 17.78 10.28 20.29
CA ARG A 10 17.45 11.71 20.09
C ARG A 10 15.97 11.96 19.81
N SER A 11 15.27 11.00 19.21
CA SER A 11 13.83 11.05 18.95
C SER A 11 12.96 10.74 20.17
N LEU A 12 13.54 10.23 21.28
CA LEU A 12 12.83 9.80 22.48
C LEU A 12 13.18 10.61 23.72
N ILE A 13 14.43 11.07 23.86
CA ILE A 13 14.96 11.63 25.12
C ILE A 13 14.19 12.86 25.63
N PHE A 14 13.55 13.62 24.76
CA PHE A 14 12.73 14.81 25.11
C PHE A 14 11.29 14.69 24.61
N SER A 15 10.84 13.49 24.25
CA SER A 15 9.46 13.29 23.80
C SER A 15 8.52 13.16 25.01
N THR A 16 7.33 13.74 24.86
CA THR A 16 6.23 13.54 25.79
C THR A 16 5.61 12.16 25.58
N ALA A 17 4.95 11.63 26.62
CA ALA A 17 4.19 10.40 26.49
C ALA A 17 3.07 10.52 25.44
N LEU A 18 2.74 9.39 24.80
CA LEU A 18 1.56 9.33 23.92
C LEU A 18 0.29 9.67 24.72
N PRO A 19 -0.67 10.39 24.13
CA PRO A 19 -1.98 10.58 24.74
C PRO A 19 -2.59 9.22 25.12
N PRO A 20 -3.19 9.09 26.32
CA PRO A 20 -3.78 7.83 26.79
C PRO A 20 -4.78 7.24 25.78
N LEU A 21 -5.58 8.07 25.12
CA LEU A 21 -6.53 7.64 24.09
C LEU A 21 -5.82 6.95 22.90
N SER A 22 -4.70 7.50 22.46
CA SER A 22 -3.90 6.91 21.36
C SER A 22 -3.33 5.55 21.76
N ALA A 23 -2.87 5.41 23.00
CA ALA A 23 -2.37 4.14 23.53
C ALA A 23 -3.49 3.09 23.63
N MET A 24 -4.67 3.46 24.14
CA MET A 24 -5.85 2.60 24.22
C MET A 24 -6.33 2.17 22.84
N TRP A 25 -6.40 3.08 21.89
CA TRP A 25 -6.78 2.79 20.51
C TRP A 25 -5.81 1.82 19.84
N SER A 26 -4.51 2.07 19.97
CA SER A 26 -3.46 1.20 19.41
C SER A 26 -3.53 -0.20 20.00
N ARG A 27 -3.72 -0.32 21.32
CA ARG A 27 -3.93 -1.61 21.98
C ARG A 27 -5.15 -2.34 21.41
N ARG A 28 -6.30 -1.66 21.31
CA ARG A 28 -7.53 -2.25 20.78
C ARG A 28 -7.39 -2.69 19.33
N ALA A 29 -6.76 -1.87 18.49
CA ALA A 29 -6.49 -2.22 17.10
C ALA A 29 -5.59 -3.46 16.98
N PHE A 30 -4.57 -3.56 17.85
CA PHE A 30 -3.69 -4.73 17.89
C PHE A 30 -4.46 -6.00 18.33
N GLU A 31 -5.24 -5.93 19.42
CA GLU A 31 -6.06 -7.05 19.89
C GLU A 31 -7.03 -7.54 18.79
N LEU A 32 -7.70 -6.64 18.09
CA LEU A 32 -8.57 -6.97 16.97
C LEU A 32 -7.80 -7.67 15.84
N SER A 33 -6.58 -7.21 15.55
CA SER A 33 -5.77 -7.75 14.47
C SER A 33 -5.35 -9.21 14.68
N LEU A 34 -5.23 -9.67 15.92
CA LEU A 34 -4.84 -11.06 16.24
C LEU A 34 -5.85 -12.09 15.73
N GLY A 35 -7.13 -11.74 15.68
CA GLY A 35 -8.21 -12.63 15.19
C GLY A 35 -8.53 -12.49 13.69
N MET A 36 -7.72 -11.78 12.89
CA MET A 36 -8.05 -11.45 11.50
C MET A 36 -7.39 -12.36 10.44
N ASP A 37 -7.19 -13.65 10.72
CA ASP A 37 -6.50 -14.56 9.79
C ASP A 37 -7.26 -14.76 8.47
N SER A 38 -8.59 -14.80 8.51
CA SER A 38 -9.43 -14.87 7.31
C SER A 38 -9.25 -13.64 6.41
N ARG A 39 -9.14 -12.45 7.00
CA ARG A 39 -8.89 -11.21 6.25
C ARG A 39 -7.47 -11.19 5.65
N ARG A 40 -6.47 -11.70 6.37
CA ARG A 40 -5.10 -11.85 5.85
C ARG A 40 -5.05 -12.80 4.67
N SER A 41 -5.72 -13.96 4.78
CA SER A 41 -5.82 -14.95 3.71
C SER A 41 -6.52 -14.39 2.48
N ARG A 42 -7.64 -13.66 2.69
CA ARG A 42 -8.34 -12.95 1.61
C ARG A 42 -7.43 -11.91 0.93
N LEU A 43 -6.72 -11.10 1.70
CA LEU A 43 -5.82 -10.08 1.16
C LEU A 43 -4.71 -10.69 0.29
N LYS A 44 -4.14 -11.81 0.72
CA LYS A 44 -3.17 -12.58 -0.09
C LYS A 44 -3.80 -13.12 -1.37
N ALA A 45 -5.04 -13.63 -1.32
CA ALA A 45 -5.76 -14.10 -2.50
C ALA A 45 -5.97 -12.97 -3.53
N LEU A 46 -6.41 -11.78 -3.06
CA LEU A 46 -6.52 -10.60 -3.90
C LEU A 46 -5.16 -10.16 -4.48
N GLY A 47 -4.09 -10.26 -3.67
CA GLY A 47 -2.72 -9.99 -4.14
C GLY A 47 -2.30 -10.91 -5.29
N ARG A 48 -2.52 -12.22 -5.16
CA ARG A 48 -2.25 -13.19 -6.24
C ARG A 48 -3.09 -12.93 -7.49
N ARG A 49 -4.37 -12.55 -7.32
CA ARG A 49 -5.24 -12.20 -8.46
C ARG A 49 -4.69 -11.00 -9.22
N LEU A 50 -4.30 -9.94 -8.51
CA LEU A 50 -3.68 -8.77 -9.13
C LEU A 50 -2.36 -9.12 -9.83
N SER A 51 -1.52 -9.96 -9.22
CA SER A 51 -0.28 -10.45 -9.82
C SER A 51 -0.51 -11.13 -11.17
N GLY A 52 -1.58 -11.91 -11.30
CA GLY A 52 -1.97 -12.53 -12.59
C GLY A 52 -2.25 -11.47 -13.66
N TRP A 53 -2.85 -10.35 -13.32
CA TRP A 53 -3.07 -9.23 -14.23
C TRP A 53 -1.77 -8.51 -14.63
N LEU A 54 -0.82 -8.41 -13.68
CA LEU A 54 0.45 -7.71 -13.88
C LEU A 54 1.53 -8.59 -14.53
N GLY A 55 1.34 -9.89 -14.57
CA GLY A 55 2.35 -10.85 -15.01
C GLY A 55 3.51 -10.98 -14.00
N THR A 56 3.21 -10.88 -12.71
CA THR A 56 4.18 -11.00 -11.61
C THR A 56 3.83 -12.17 -10.70
N GLU A 57 4.78 -12.66 -9.90
CA GLU A 57 4.55 -13.75 -8.94
C GLU A 57 4.71 -13.23 -7.51
N THR A 58 3.64 -12.64 -6.95
CA THR A 58 3.63 -12.17 -5.57
C THR A 58 2.23 -12.24 -4.97
N ASP A 59 2.12 -12.45 -3.67
CA ASP A 59 0.87 -12.33 -2.91
C ASP A 59 0.82 -11.03 -2.08
N SER A 60 1.76 -10.11 -2.32
CA SER A 60 1.83 -8.84 -1.63
C SER A 60 0.56 -8.01 -1.87
N HIS A 61 0.10 -7.35 -0.83
CA HIS A 61 -1.00 -6.38 -0.92
C HIS A 61 -0.56 -5.01 -1.45
N ILE A 62 0.73 -4.79 -1.64
CA ILE A 62 1.29 -3.61 -2.29
C ILE A 62 2.09 -4.07 -3.48
N GLN A 63 1.66 -3.68 -4.68
CA GLN A 63 2.30 -4.06 -5.93
C GLN A 63 2.62 -2.83 -6.77
N ALA A 64 3.56 -2.98 -7.69
CA ALA A 64 4.02 -1.91 -8.56
C ALA A 64 3.64 -2.20 -10.01
N PHE A 65 3.02 -1.23 -10.67
CA PHE A 65 2.89 -1.20 -12.12
C PHE A 65 3.94 -0.25 -12.69
N MET A 66 4.97 -0.79 -13.33
CA MET A 66 6.10 -0.03 -13.83
C MET A 66 5.71 0.81 -15.03
N VAL A 67 6.10 2.10 -15.02
CA VAL A 67 5.79 3.08 -16.08
C VAL A 67 7.07 3.66 -16.70
N GLY A 68 8.10 3.94 -15.87
CA GLY A 68 9.42 4.40 -16.30
C GLY A 68 9.50 5.89 -16.71
N ASP A 69 8.41 6.64 -16.60
CA ASP A 69 8.37 8.07 -16.91
C ASP A 69 7.48 8.81 -15.89
N PRO A 70 7.94 9.93 -15.29
CA PRO A 70 7.19 10.62 -14.25
C PRO A 70 5.91 11.29 -14.78
N LYS A 71 5.93 11.83 -16.00
CA LYS A 71 4.75 12.49 -16.59
C LYS A 71 3.69 11.46 -16.96
N LYS A 72 4.11 10.34 -17.57
CA LYS A 72 3.22 9.22 -17.88
C LYS A 72 2.61 8.62 -16.63
N ALA A 73 3.38 8.44 -15.54
CA ALA A 73 2.85 7.92 -14.28
C ALA A 73 1.75 8.80 -13.68
N VAL A 74 1.92 10.13 -13.75
CA VAL A 74 0.90 11.09 -13.31
C VAL A 74 -0.33 11.03 -14.21
N ALA A 75 -0.16 11.04 -15.54
CA ALA A 75 -1.26 10.99 -16.49
C ALA A 75 -2.09 9.71 -16.34
N LEU A 76 -1.43 8.55 -16.20
CA LEU A 76 -2.09 7.26 -15.95
C LEU A 76 -2.87 7.27 -14.63
N SER A 77 -2.28 7.80 -13.55
CA SER A 77 -2.97 7.94 -12.26
C SER A 77 -4.24 8.80 -12.36
N GLN A 78 -4.17 9.90 -13.11
CA GLN A 78 -5.33 10.78 -13.34
C GLN A 78 -6.41 10.10 -14.16
N GLU A 79 -6.05 9.35 -15.20
CA GLU A 79 -7.00 8.61 -16.02
C GLU A 79 -7.69 7.49 -15.24
N LEU A 80 -6.94 6.72 -14.45
CA LEU A 80 -7.49 5.73 -13.54
C LEU A 80 -8.46 6.37 -12.53
N ARG A 81 -8.11 7.54 -12.01
CA ARG A 81 -8.99 8.29 -11.11
C ARG A 81 -10.32 8.69 -11.74
N ARG A 82 -10.32 9.11 -13.03
CA ARG A 82 -11.56 9.40 -13.78
C ARG A 82 -12.46 8.17 -13.90
N ARG A 83 -11.86 6.96 -13.96
CA ARG A 83 -12.56 5.67 -13.97
C ARG A 83 -12.97 5.18 -12.55
N GLY A 84 -12.76 6.02 -11.52
CA GLY A 84 -13.07 5.68 -10.12
C GLY A 84 -12.04 4.78 -9.45
N LEU A 85 -10.82 4.67 -10.00
CA LEU A 85 -9.72 3.88 -9.46
C LEU A 85 -8.64 4.82 -8.93
N GLN A 86 -8.53 4.94 -7.60
CA GLN A 86 -7.53 5.80 -6.97
C GLN A 86 -6.20 5.07 -6.83
N VAL A 87 -5.20 5.45 -7.62
CA VAL A 87 -3.87 4.85 -7.67
C VAL A 87 -2.81 5.93 -7.49
N LEU A 88 -1.80 5.66 -6.68
CA LEU A 88 -0.76 6.63 -6.35
C LEU A 88 0.43 6.53 -7.32
N PRO A 89 0.79 7.62 -8.05
CA PRO A 89 2.00 7.65 -8.86
C PRO A 89 3.22 7.86 -7.95
N ILE A 90 4.21 6.98 -8.05
CA ILE A 90 5.51 7.09 -7.38
C ILE A 90 6.54 7.49 -8.42
N ARG A 91 7.23 8.59 -8.18
CA ARG A 91 8.16 9.23 -9.12
C ARG A 91 9.41 9.75 -8.40
N THR A 92 10.38 10.17 -9.17
CA THR A 92 11.55 10.88 -8.70
C THR A 92 11.14 12.12 -7.83
N PRO A 93 11.78 12.38 -6.66
CA PRO A 93 12.99 11.73 -6.12
C PRO A 93 12.71 10.50 -5.25
N THR A 94 11.45 10.08 -5.05
CA THR A 94 11.09 8.93 -4.19
C THR A 94 11.65 7.60 -4.73
N VAL A 95 11.80 7.50 -6.03
CA VAL A 95 12.41 6.37 -6.74
C VAL A 95 13.44 6.86 -7.73
N PRO A 96 14.44 6.05 -8.12
CA PRO A 96 15.41 6.40 -9.14
C PRO A 96 14.73 6.71 -10.50
N PRO A 97 15.33 7.62 -11.32
CA PRO A 97 14.85 7.89 -12.67
C PRO A 97 14.73 6.62 -13.51
N GLY A 98 13.67 6.52 -14.33
CA GLY A 98 13.39 5.34 -15.15
C GLY A 98 12.69 4.19 -14.39
N THR A 99 12.46 4.35 -13.10
CA THR A 99 11.77 3.35 -12.26
C THR A 99 10.44 3.85 -11.68
N GLU A 100 9.90 4.89 -12.28
CA GLU A 100 8.60 5.45 -11.93
C GLU A 100 7.50 4.42 -12.12
N ARG A 101 6.54 4.43 -11.23
CA ARG A 101 5.51 3.38 -11.15
C ARG A 101 4.21 3.89 -10.55
N LEU A 102 3.15 3.14 -10.78
CA LEU A 102 1.93 3.25 -9.99
C LEU A 102 2.02 2.29 -8.79
N ARG A 103 1.72 2.76 -7.60
CA ARG A 103 1.61 1.94 -6.39
C ARG A 103 0.18 1.48 -6.23
N LEU A 104 -0.03 0.19 -6.37
CA LEU A 104 -1.31 -0.47 -6.19
C LEU A 104 -1.37 -1.02 -4.77
N SER A 105 -2.25 -0.46 -3.94
CA SER A 105 -2.40 -0.86 -2.54
C SER A 105 -3.77 -1.49 -2.33
N LEU A 106 -3.78 -2.76 -1.94
CA LEU A 106 -5.00 -3.54 -1.74
C LEU A 106 -5.45 -3.50 -0.28
N SER A 107 -6.73 -3.70 -0.09
CA SER A 107 -7.38 -3.85 1.21
C SER A 107 -8.22 -5.12 1.22
N ALA A 108 -8.35 -5.78 2.37
CA ALA A 108 -9.21 -6.94 2.53
C ALA A 108 -10.73 -6.62 2.38
N ALA A 109 -11.09 -5.34 2.31
CA ALA A 109 -12.45 -4.89 2.03
C ALA A 109 -12.79 -4.89 0.53
N MET A 110 -11.77 -4.95 -0.35
CA MET A 110 -11.97 -5.00 -1.80
C MET A 110 -12.56 -6.35 -2.22
N THR A 111 -13.28 -6.33 -3.35
CA THR A 111 -13.82 -7.52 -4.00
C THR A 111 -12.90 -7.98 -5.13
N GLU A 112 -13.11 -9.21 -5.62
CA GLU A 112 -12.40 -9.70 -6.81
C GLU A 112 -12.74 -8.86 -8.05
N ALA A 113 -14.00 -8.41 -8.16
CA ALA A 113 -14.45 -7.55 -9.24
C ALA A 113 -13.72 -6.19 -9.25
N ASP A 114 -13.37 -5.64 -8.07
CA ASP A 114 -12.56 -4.42 -7.99
C ASP A 114 -11.15 -4.65 -8.56
N ILE A 115 -10.56 -5.81 -8.27
CA ILE A 115 -9.24 -6.18 -8.79
C ILE A 115 -9.28 -6.39 -10.30
N ASP A 116 -10.31 -7.05 -10.81
CA ASP A 116 -10.49 -7.28 -12.25
C ASP A 116 -10.71 -5.96 -12.98
N LYS A 117 -11.55 -5.06 -12.45
CA LYS A 117 -11.75 -3.71 -12.97
C LYS A 117 -10.42 -2.95 -13.09
N LEU A 118 -9.59 -3.01 -12.04
CA LEU A 118 -8.26 -2.40 -12.06
C LEU A 118 -7.36 -3.06 -13.12
N GLY A 119 -7.33 -4.39 -13.18
CA GLY A 119 -6.54 -5.16 -14.14
C GLY A 119 -6.90 -4.82 -15.60
N HIS A 120 -8.19 -4.77 -15.92
CA HIS A 120 -8.67 -4.36 -17.25
C HIS A 120 -8.23 -2.93 -17.59
N ALA A 121 -8.45 -1.98 -16.69
CA ALA A 121 -8.06 -0.59 -16.90
C ALA A 121 -6.56 -0.42 -17.14
N LEU A 122 -5.72 -1.17 -16.41
CA LEU A 122 -4.26 -1.13 -16.60
C LEU A 122 -3.82 -1.75 -17.94
N LYS A 123 -4.51 -2.78 -18.42
CA LYS A 123 -4.23 -3.37 -19.76
C LYS A 123 -4.60 -2.44 -20.91
N GLU A 124 -5.72 -1.74 -20.80
CA GLU A 124 -6.17 -0.78 -21.82
C GLU A 124 -5.27 0.46 -21.92
N LEU A 125 -4.60 0.82 -20.82
CA LEU A 125 -3.79 2.04 -20.73
C LEU A 125 -2.28 1.78 -20.93
N LYS A 126 -1.87 0.54 -21.17
CA LYS A 126 -0.48 0.14 -21.42
C LYS A 126 -0.11 0.36 -22.89
#